data_ab53f4d13defd27dd50dbc6ba629acb3
#
_entry.id   ab53f4d13defd27dd50dbc6ba629acb3
#
_cell.length_a   1.000
_cell.length_b   1.000
_cell.length_c   1.000
_cell.angle_alpha   90.00
_cell.angle_beta   90.00
_cell.angle_gamma   90.00
#
_symmetry.space_group_name_H-M   'P 1'
#
loop_
_entity.id
_entity.type
_entity.pdbx_description
1 polymer ?
#
loop_
_entity_poly.entity_id
_entity_poly.type
_entity_poly.pdbx_seq_one_letter_code
_entity_poly.pdbx_strand_id
1 'polypeptide(L)'
;MDGLLLNYQLRQRGGQRVRTVRSAPRYRFYLLPGGPVMRPGLVRVDHGGAAIEMEIWELPAREFGSFVAGIPAPLGIGTVELEDGGSVQGFVCEAYAASKAQDITHHGGWRAFLASQK
;
A
#
# COMPACT_ATOMS: atom_id res chain seq x y z
N MET A 1 5.27 6.95 6.52
CA MET A 1 4.95 7.48 5.17
C MET A 1 4.53 8.95 5.17
N ASP A 2 4.76 9.66 6.25
CA ASP A 2 4.47 11.08 6.29
C ASP A 2 5.24 11.81 5.20
N GLY A 3 4.61 12.86 4.66
CA GLY A 3 5.19 13.65 3.58
C GLY A 3 4.86 13.15 2.18
N LEU A 4 4.23 11.98 2.05
CA LEU A 4 3.78 11.49 0.77
C LEU A 4 2.39 12.05 0.44
N LEU A 5 2.10 12.16 -0.85
CA LEU A 5 0.80 12.67 -1.32
C LEU A 5 -0.36 11.88 -0.73
N LEU A 6 -0.23 10.55 -0.66
CA LEU A 6 -1.28 9.70 -0.11
C LEU A 6 -1.60 10.06 1.34
N ASN A 7 -0.57 10.28 2.17
CA ASN A 7 -0.78 10.64 3.57
C ASN A 7 -1.46 12.01 3.69
N TYR A 8 -1.10 12.94 2.82
CA TYR A 8 -1.75 14.25 2.78
C TYR A 8 -3.25 14.11 2.48
N GLN A 9 -3.60 13.28 1.49
CA GLN A 9 -4.99 13.03 1.14
C GLN A 9 -5.77 12.41 2.30
N LEU A 10 -5.16 11.48 3.03
CA LEU A 10 -5.79 10.87 4.20
C LEU A 10 -6.03 11.90 5.30
N ARG A 11 -5.04 12.75 5.57
CA ARG A 11 -5.18 13.78 6.61
C ARG A 11 -6.23 14.82 6.27
N GLN A 12 -6.33 15.21 4.99
CA GLN A 12 -7.36 16.14 4.54
C GLN A 12 -8.76 15.60 4.78
N ARG A 13 -8.95 14.28 4.74
CA ARG A 13 -10.24 13.64 4.96
C ARG A 13 -10.49 13.32 6.44
N GLY A 14 -9.66 13.82 7.33
CA GLY A 14 -9.79 13.55 8.76
C GLY A 14 -9.18 12.23 9.19
N GLY A 15 -8.31 11.65 8.38
CA GLY A 15 -7.64 10.41 8.71
C GLY A 15 -6.57 10.61 9.77
N GLN A 16 -6.34 9.56 10.57
CA GLN A 16 -5.31 9.55 11.59
C GLN A 16 -4.53 8.25 11.51
N ARG A 17 -3.20 8.35 11.58
CA ARG A 17 -2.36 7.17 11.62
C ARG A 17 -2.50 6.50 12.98
N VAL A 18 -2.83 5.20 12.97
CA VAL A 18 -3.07 4.43 14.19
C VAL A 18 -1.79 3.71 14.62
N ARG A 19 -1.19 2.96 13.71
CA ARG A 19 0.01 2.18 14.02
C ARG A 19 0.70 1.71 12.74
N THR A 20 1.94 1.23 12.90
CA THR A 20 2.68 0.53 11.86
C THR A 20 2.56 -0.98 12.10
N VAL A 21 2.32 -1.74 11.03
CA VAL A 21 2.17 -3.20 11.11
C VAL A 21 2.92 -3.85 9.95
N ARG A 22 2.97 -5.18 9.95
CA ARG A 22 3.47 -5.96 8.82
C ARG A 22 2.35 -6.84 8.29
N SER A 23 2.33 -7.02 6.98
CA SER A 23 1.42 -7.96 6.35
C SER A 23 1.83 -9.40 6.68
N ALA A 24 0.91 -10.35 6.47
CA ALA A 24 1.27 -11.76 6.43
C ALA A 24 2.32 -11.97 5.33
N PRO A 25 3.17 -13.02 5.42
CA PRO A 25 4.26 -13.23 4.46
C PRO A 25 3.76 -13.83 3.14
N ARG A 26 2.78 -13.18 2.54
CA ARG A 26 2.09 -13.67 1.34
C ARG A 26 2.02 -12.63 0.23
N TYR A 27 2.87 -11.59 0.30
CA TYR A 27 2.77 -10.46 -0.61
C TYR A 27 4.08 -10.19 -1.32
N ARG A 28 3.97 -9.68 -2.55
CA ARG A 28 5.07 -9.07 -3.29
C ARG A 28 4.78 -7.58 -3.38
N PHE A 29 5.83 -6.78 -3.44
CA PHE A 29 5.74 -5.34 -3.39
C PHE A 29 6.44 -4.76 -4.61
N TYR A 30 5.77 -3.86 -5.33
CA TYR A 30 6.24 -3.38 -6.62
C TYR A 30 6.26 -1.87 -6.67
N LEU A 31 7.20 -1.33 -7.46
CA LEU A 31 7.21 0.08 -7.82
C LEU A 31 6.47 0.21 -9.15
N LEU A 32 5.29 0.86 -9.12
CA LEU A 32 4.46 0.99 -10.29
C LEU A 32 5.05 2.03 -11.26
N PRO A 33 5.04 1.74 -12.58
CA PRO A 33 5.58 2.67 -13.57
C PRO A 33 4.61 3.83 -13.84
N GLY A 34 5.17 4.92 -14.36
CA GLY A 34 4.39 6.05 -14.86
C GLY A 34 3.93 7.00 -13.78
N GLY A 35 3.39 8.13 -14.23
CA GLY A 35 2.87 9.17 -13.37
C GLY A 35 3.95 10.05 -12.76
N PRO A 36 3.56 11.25 -12.29
CA PRO A 36 4.51 12.18 -11.68
C PRO A 36 4.91 11.79 -10.26
N VAL A 37 4.18 10.88 -9.64
CA VAL A 37 4.43 10.44 -8.27
C VAL A 37 4.67 8.94 -8.27
N MET A 38 5.76 8.49 -7.64
CA MET A 38 6.02 7.07 -7.46
C MET A 38 4.94 6.45 -6.58
N ARG A 39 4.45 5.28 -6.99
CA ARG A 39 3.38 4.57 -6.28
C ARG A 39 3.80 3.13 -6.02
N PRO A 40 3.56 2.63 -4.79
CA PRO A 40 3.76 1.21 -4.52
C PRO A 40 2.55 0.39 -4.90
N GLY A 41 2.76 -0.88 -5.22
CA GLY A 41 1.68 -1.83 -5.47
C GLY A 41 1.92 -3.11 -4.70
N LEU A 42 0.89 -3.59 -4.00
CA LEU A 42 0.93 -4.80 -3.19
C LEU A 42 0.11 -5.88 -3.88
N VAL A 43 0.70 -7.06 -4.10
CA VAL A 43 0.03 -8.17 -4.76
C VAL A 43 0.13 -9.41 -3.90
N ARG A 44 -1.00 -10.05 -3.61
CA ARG A 44 -1.01 -11.32 -2.92
C ARG A 44 -0.57 -12.44 -3.86
N VAL A 45 0.28 -13.32 -3.36
CA VAL A 45 0.81 -14.45 -4.13
C VAL A 45 0.65 -15.76 -3.36
N ASP A 46 0.63 -16.87 -4.10
CA ASP A 46 0.56 -18.20 -3.51
C ASP A 46 1.92 -18.67 -3.01
N HIS A 47 2.97 -18.23 -3.66
CA HIS A 47 4.35 -18.64 -3.37
C HIS A 47 5.29 -17.45 -3.46
N GLY A 48 6.35 -17.48 -2.65
CA GLY A 48 7.39 -16.46 -2.75
C GLY A 48 7.01 -15.10 -2.18
N GLY A 49 6.04 -15.05 -1.29
CA GLY A 49 5.64 -13.80 -0.65
C GLY A 49 6.52 -13.45 0.54
N ALA A 50 6.40 -12.21 0.98
CA ALA A 50 7.10 -11.67 2.15
C ALA A 50 6.16 -10.81 2.97
N ALA A 51 6.55 -10.53 4.21
CA ALA A 51 5.84 -9.59 5.07
C ALA A 51 6.30 -8.18 4.73
N ILE A 52 5.34 -7.28 4.50
CA ILE A 52 5.61 -5.90 4.07
C ILE A 52 5.15 -4.94 5.16
N GLU A 53 6.01 -4.00 5.52
CA GLU A 53 5.68 -2.97 6.51
C GLU A 53 4.65 -2.01 5.93
N MET A 54 3.62 -1.70 6.71
CA MET A 54 2.51 -0.85 6.31
C MET A 54 2.07 0.04 7.47
N GLU A 55 1.36 1.11 7.14
CA GLU A 55 0.71 1.96 8.13
C GLU A 55 -0.79 1.74 8.09
N ILE A 56 -1.40 1.66 9.28
CA ILE A 56 -2.85 1.61 9.42
C ILE A 56 -3.35 3.01 9.75
N TRP A 57 -4.38 3.44 9.02
CA TRP A 57 -5.02 4.73 9.20
C TRP A 57 -6.50 4.53 9.49
N GLU A 58 -7.05 5.34 10.40
CA GLU A 58 -8.49 5.44 10.58
C GLU A 58 -9.00 6.61 9.75
N LEU A 59 -10.09 6.36 9.03
CA LEU A 59 -10.72 7.36 8.19
C LEU A 59 -12.20 7.40 8.53
N PRO A 60 -12.81 8.60 8.70
CA PRO A 60 -14.26 8.68 8.93
C PRO A 60 -15.02 7.91 7.84
N ALA A 61 -16.00 7.11 8.25
CA ALA A 61 -16.74 6.25 7.31
C ALA A 61 -17.37 7.05 6.17
N ARG A 62 -17.82 8.27 6.45
CA ARG A 62 -18.42 9.14 5.43
C ARG A 62 -17.44 9.58 4.35
N GLU A 63 -16.13 9.52 4.64
CA GLU A 63 -15.09 9.91 3.68
C GLU A 63 -14.55 8.74 2.88
N PHE A 64 -14.83 7.51 3.32
CA PHE A 64 -14.21 6.32 2.74
C PHE A 64 -14.62 6.13 1.28
N GLY A 65 -15.90 6.30 0.97
CA GLY A 65 -16.40 6.11 -0.39
C GLY A 65 -15.75 7.05 -1.39
N SER A 66 -15.65 8.34 -1.06
CA SER A 66 -15.03 9.30 -1.96
C SER A 66 -13.52 9.09 -2.07
N PHE A 67 -12.89 8.64 -0.99
CA PHE A 67 -11.46 8.30 -1.02
C PHE A 67 -11.21 7.14 -1.99
N VAL A 68 -11.99 6.07 -1.89
CA VAL A 68 -11.87 4.91 -2.78
C VAL A 68 -12.13 5.30 -4.23
N ALA A 69 -13.15 6.12 -4.47
CA ALA A 69 -13.50 6.55 -5.83
C ALA A 69 -12.36 7.32 -6.50
N GLY A 70 -11.50 7.97 -5.71
CA GLY A 70 -10.36 8.71 -6.24
C GLY A 70 -9.11 7.88 -6.51
N ILE A 71 -9.13 6.58 -6.22
CA ILE A 71 -7.96 5.73 -6.41
C ILE A 71 -7.82 5.37 -7.88
N PRO A 72 -6.70 5.75 -8.53
CA PRO A 72 -6.53 5.42 -9.96
C PRO A 72 -6.09 3.99 -10.16
N ALA A 73 -6.51 3.38 -11.27
CA ALA A 73 -5.99 2.09 -11.67
C ALA A 73 -4.46 2.17 -11.83
N PRO A 74 -3.72 1.10 -11.59
CA PRO A 74 -4.15 -0.28 -11.29
C PRO A 74 -4.36 -0.55 -9.81
N LEU A 75 -4.44 0.46 -8.99
CA LEU A 75 -4.67 0.30 -7.55
C LEU A 75 -6.16 0.20 -7.24
N GLY A 76 -6.47 -0.44 -6.14
CA GLY A 76 -7.82 -0.57 -5.62
C GLY A 76 -7.77 -0.94 -4.15
N ILE A 77 -8.94 -1.12 -3.55
CA ILE A 77 -9.02 -1.54 -2.14
C ILE A 77 -9.40 -3.01 -2.08
N GLY A 78 -8.68 -3.75 -1.26
CA GLY A 78 -8.97 -5.16 -0.99
C GLY A 78 -8.64 -5.50 0.45
N THR A 79 -8.87 -6.75 0.82
CA THR A 79 -8.54 -7.23 2.16
C THR A 79 -7.08 -7.65 2.21
N VAL A 80 -6.33 -7.05 3.12
CA VAL A 80 -4.91 -7.37 3.33
C VAL A 80 -4.78 -8.10 4.67
N GLU A 81 -4.20 -9.29 4.64
CA GLU A 81 -3.94 -10.06 5.85
C GLU A 81 -2.73 -9.50 6.58
N LEU A 82 -2.82 -9.46 7.91
CA LEU A 82 -1.73 -9.00 8.76
C LEU A 82 -0.99 -10.18 9.37
N GLU A 83 0.24 -9.93 9.79
CA GLU A 83 1.12 -10.91 10.39
C GLU A 83 0.51 -11.55 11.64
N ASP A 84 -0.29 -10.80 12.39
CA ASP A 84 -0.94 -11.27 13.62
C ASP A 84 -2.22 -12.09 13.40
N GLY A 85 -2.60 -12.32 12.15
CA GLY A 85 -3.82 -13.06 11.80
C GLY A 85 -5.04 -12.19 11.55
N GLY A 86 -4.97 -10.90 11.83
CA GLY A 86 -6.05 -9.97 11.51
C GLY A 86 -6.02 -9.57 10.05
N SER A 87 -6.94 -8.67 9.68
CA SER A 87 -6.97 -8.13 8.32
C SER A 87 -7.45 -6.68 8.35
N VAL A 88 -7.11 -5.96 7.29
CA VAL A 88 -7.54 -4.56 7.10
C VAL A 88 -7.89 -4.35 5.63
N GLN A 89 -8.66 -3.29 5.36
CA GLN A 89 -8.86 -2.83 3.99
C GLN A 89 -7.64 -2.02 3.58
N GLY A 90 -7.04 -2.37 2.47
CA GLY A 90 -5.81 -1.70 2.06
C GLY A 90 -5.65 -1.65 0.56
N PHE A 91 -4.65 -0.88 0.12
CA PHE A 91 -4.35 -0.78 -1.29
C PHE A 91 -3.76 -2.08 -1.79
N VAL A 92 -4.34 -2.59 -2.85
CA VAL A 92 -3.79 -3.72 -3.60
C VAL A 92 -3.66 -3.33 -5.06
N CYS A 93 -2.78 -4.00 -5.77
CA CYS A 93 -2.49 -3.73 -7.16
C CYS A 93 -2.98 -4.88 -8.02
N GLU A 94 -3.58 -4.56 -9.16
CA GLU A 94 -3.98 -5.60 -10.11
C GLU A 94 -2.75 -6.25 -10.75
N ALA A 95 -2.82 -7.56 -10.93
CA ALA A 95 -1.67 -8.36 -11.36
C ALA A 95 -1.07 -7.93 -12.70
N TYR A 96 -1.90 -7.42 -13.62
CA TYR A 96 -1.40 -7.03 -14.94
C TYR A 96 -0.34 -5.92 -14.85
N ALA A 97 -0.46 -5.04 -13.87
CA ALA A 97 0.51 -3.94 -13.69
C ALA A 97 1.81 -4.44 -13.06
N ALA A 98 1.73 -5.46 -12.20
CA ALA A 98 2.90 -6.00 -11.54
C ALA A 98 3.89 -6.60 -12.55
N SER A 99 3.40 -7.16 -13.65
CA SER A 99 4.27 -7.76 -14.67
C SER A 99 5.17 -6.75 -15.36
N LYS A 100 4.84 -5.46 -15.27
CA LYS A 100 5.59 -4.37 -15.89
C LYS A 100 6.30 -3.50 -14.86
N ALA A 101 6.23 -3.86 -13.58
CA ALA A 101 6.73 -3.06 -12.49
C ALA A 101 8.01 -3.65 -11.92
N GLN A 102 8.81 -2.79 -11.29
CA GLN A 102 10.00 -3.23 -10.57
C GLN A 102 9.61 -3.88 -9.26
N ASP A 103 10.10 -5.08 -8.99
CA ASP A 103 9.87 -5.76 -7.72
C ASP A 103 10.79 -5.16 -6.66
N ILE A 104 10.19 -4.60 -5.62
CA ILE A 104 10.91 -3.99 -4.50
C ILE A 104 10.61 -4.70 -3.18
N THR A 105 10.11 -5.94 -3.26
CA THR A 105 9.76 -6.74 -2.08
C THR A 105 10.90 -6.85 -1.07
N HIS A 106 12.13 -6.96 -1.56
CA HIS A 106 13.31 -7.12 -0.69
C HIS A 106 13.57 -5.92 0.22
N HIS A 107 12.99 -4.75 -0.06
CA HIS A 107 13.10 -3.60 0.83
C HIS A 107 12.19 -3.72 2.05
N GLY A 108 11.18 -4.58 2.01
CA GLY A 108 10.30 -4.85 3.14
C GLY A 108 9.26 -3.78 3.42
N GLY A 109 9.23 -2.67 2.71
CA GLY A 109 8.26 -1.62 2.89
C GLY A 109 8.63 -0.37 2.12
N TRP A 110 7.69 0.57 2.05
CA TRP A 110 7.84 1.77 1.24
C TRP A 110 8.89 2.73 1.80
N ARG A 111 8.93 2.90 3.12
CA ARG A 111 9.92 3.80 3.74
C ARG A 111 11.35 3.33 3.49
N ALA A 112 11.58 2.02 3.63
CA ALA A 112 12.91 1.45 3.40
C ALA A 112 13.31 1.61 1.92
N PHE A 113 12.36 1.40 1.01
CA PHE A 113 12.63 1.61 -0.41
C PHE A 113 13.00 3.07 -0.69
N LEU A 114 12.22 4.03 -0.20
CA LEU A 114 12.50 5.45 -0.42
C LEU A 114 13.87 5.85 0.16
N ALA A 115 14.22 5.31 1.32
CA ALA A 115 15.51 5.58 1.92
C ALA A 115 16.68 5.10 1.03
N SER A 116 16.48 4.00 0.31
CA SER A 116 17.51 3.44 -0.58
C SER A 116 17.74 4.30 -1.83
N GLN A 117 16.82 5.21 -2.15
CA GLN A 117 16.89 6.06 -3.34
C GLN A 117 17.60 7.40 -3.09
N LYS A 118 18.03 7.63 -1.87
CA LYS A 118 18.74 8.89 -1.53
C LYS A 118 20.22 8.79 -1.82
#